data_8b40b26cbbc7c736d1e8e3388b03c4a7
#
_entry.id   8b40b26cbbc7c736d1e8e3388b03c4a7
#
_cell.length_a   1.000
_cell.length_b   1.000
_cell.length_c   1.000
_cell.angle_alpha   90.00
_cell.angle_beta   90.00
_cell.angle_gamma   90.00
#
_symmetry.space_group_name_H-M   'P 1'
#
loop_
_entity.id
_entity.type
_entity.pdbx_description
1 polymer ?
#
loop_
_entity_poly.entity_id
_entity_poly.type
_entity_poly.pdbx_seq_one_letter_code
_entity_poly.pdbx_strand_id
1 'polypeptide(L)'
;MFYLFIWPQFLHLWHGVEAAQLQVVGTGTSRWSSFSTDDLWRNLPPPGVAVLTFFICGFLIVYLLGSRGFCYQACPYGALFSLADQLAPGRIVLAKDCSQCGLCTKACSSDILVHRELAMHGMVTNPRCLKDLDCVAACPENAVQYGFRLPPLFRKGHPMGSYGGRYGFSLGEDLFMLAMFGAGLLVYRGLYDAIPFLLAVALALCTAFLLVMGLRLMRQGAVQLRGVVLKMDRRLRPAGFGFAAVLAVVLVFFLHSAFVQYHTLGGRRMFQEIADGAADARSIETAIAHYSEALGMGLLSPMDREQELAALYLMRGDRASAQHLLEDIVSRDPHHIGAHYRLGTIARDGGDRASAVAHWRHALEQGTPRAG
;
A
#
# COMPACT_ATOMS: atom_id res chain seq x y z
N MET A 1 5.98 12.50 15.18
CA MET A 1 5.21 11.24 15.00
C MET A 1 4.62 10.74 16.30
N PHE A 2 5.42 10.38 17.36
CA PHE A 2 4.89 9.86 18.62
C PHE A 2 3.82 10.78 19.27
N TYR A 3 4.13 12.06 19.46
CA TYR A 3 3.21 13.03 20.09
C TYR A 3 1.97 13.38 19.25
N LEU A 4 2.06 13.26 17.91
CA LEU A 4 0.95 13.61 17.03
C LEU A 4 -0.01 12.43 16.80
N PHE A 5 0.48 11.19 16.85
CA PHE A 5 -0.31 10.01 16.49
C PHE A 5 -0.49 8.99 17.62
N ILE A 6 0.54 8.70 18.40
CA ILE A 6 0.48 7.65 19.43
C ILE A 6 0.02 8.20 20.77
N TRP A 7 0.52 9.39 21.18
CA TRP A 7 0.20 9.98 22.46
C TRP A 7 -1.28 10.34 22.64
N PRO A 8 -1.98 10.94 21.67
CA PRO A 8 -3.42 11.14 21.75
C PRO A 8 -4.21 9.83 21.90
N GLN A 9 -3.81 8.76 21.20
CA GLN A 9 -4.44 7.44 21.32
C GLN A 9 -4.27 6.86 22.72
N PHE A 10 -3.08 6.99 23.28
CA PHE A 10 -2.79 6.54 24.64
C PHE A 10 -3.63 7.32 25.67
N LEU A 11 -3.75 8.62 25.53
CA LEU A 11 -4.59 9.46 26.39
C LEU A 11 -6.07 9.09 26.30
N HIS A 12 -6.57 8.83 25.08
CA HIS A 12 -7.94 8.39 24.86
C HIS A 12 -8.23 7.05 25.55
N LEU A 13 -7.34 6.07 25.39
CA LEU A 13 -7.46 4.75 26.02
C LEU A 13 -7.32 4.79 27.54
N TRP A 14 -6.51 5.70 28.08
CA TRP A 14 -6.20 5.77 29.50
C TRP A 14 -7.16 6.66 30.30
N HIS A 15 -7.58 7.77 29.73
CA HIS A 15 -8.38 8.78 30.41
C HIS A 15 -9.80 8.94 29.86
N GLY A 16 -10.16 8.24 28.80
CA GLY A 16 -11.46 8.40 28.13
C GLY A 16 -11.68 9.81 27.53
N VAL A 17 -10.58 10.57 27.39
CA VAL A 17 -10.65 11.94 26.85
C VAL A 17 -10.75 11.84 25.34
N GLU A 18 -11.77 12.46 24.73
CA GLU A 18 -11.81 12.59 23.27
C GLU A 18 -10.57 13.33 22.78
N ALA A 19 -9.86 12.69 21.85
CA ALA A 19 -8.69 13.32 21.23
C ALA A 19 -9.12 14.60 20.53
N ALA A 20 -8.41 15.69 20.79
CA ALA A 20 -8.64 16.95 20.11
C ALA A 20 -8.63 16.73 18.60
N GLN A 21 -9.72 17.09 17.93
CA GLN A 21 -9.82 17.00 16.48
C GLN A 21 -8.71 17.87 15.88
N LEU A 22 -7.81 17.23 15.13
CA LEU A 22 -6.84 17.96 14.32
C LEU A 22 -7.61 18.64 13.18
N GLN A 23 -8.02 19.89 13.39
CA GLN A 23 -8.56 20.71 12.33
C GLN A 23 -7.42 21.00 11.32
N VAL A 24 -7.41 20.24 10.23
CA VAL A 24 -6.57 20.59 9.10
C VAL A 24 -7.24 21.76 8.38
N VAL A 25 -6.65 22.94 8.49
CA VAL A 25 -7.09 24.13 7.80
C VAL A 25 -7.02 23.89 6.29
N GLY A 26 -8.17 23.79 5.65
CA GLY A 26 -8.25 23.63 4.21
C GLY A 26 -9.38 22.70 3.75
N THR A 27 -10.63 23.05 4.04
CA THR A 27 -11.81 22.41 3.40
C THR A 27 -11.97 22.92 1.97
N GLY A 28 -10.99 22.62 1.12
CA GLY A 28 -11.14 22.80 -0.31
C GLY A 28 -11.49 21.45 -0.93
N THR A 29 -12.49 21.43 -1.80
CA THR A 29 -12.91 20.31 -2.65
C THR A 29 -11.82 19.87 -3.66
N SER A 30 -10.54 19.92 -3.26
CA SER A 30 -9.43 19.55 -4.13
C SER A 30 -9.25 18.03 -4.13
N ARG A 31 -8.82 17.48 -5.29
CA ARG A 31 -8.43 16.08 -5.45
C ARG A 31 -7.38 15.58 -4.43
N TRP A 32 -6.77 16.47 -3.67
CA TRP A 32 -5.81 16.21 -2.61
C TRP A 32 -6.45 16.00 -1.23
N SER A 33 -7.75 16.29 -1.05
CA SER A 33 -8.46 16.07 0.21
C SER A 33 -8.46 14.60 0.66
N SER A 34 -8.31 13.67 -0.27
CA SER A 34 -8.20 12.22 0.05
C SER A 34 -6.88 11.82 0.72
N PHE A 35 -5.92 12.73 0.86
CA PHE A 35 -4.66 12.51 1.59
C PHE A 35 -4.67 13.12 2.99
N SER A 36 -5.67 13.95 3.31
CA SER A 36 -5.89 14.53 4.63
C SER A 36 -7.15 13.91 5.23
N THR A 37 -7.15 13.70 6.53
CA THR A 37 -8.32 13.26 7.28
C THR A 37 -8.59 14.25 8.39
N ASP A 38 -9.82 14.68 8.51
CA ASP A 38 -10.27 15.62 9.56
C ASP A 38 -10.57 14.88 10.87
N ASP A 39 -10.79 13.56 10.77
CA ASP A 39 -11.05 12.68 11.90
C ASP A 39 -10.14 11.44 11.83
N LEU A 40 -9.04 11.48 12.58
CA LEU A 40 -8.07 10.39 12.63
C LEU A 40 -8.69 9.10 13.20
N TRP A 41 -9.57 9.23 14.19
CA TRP A 41 -10.15 8.09 14.89
C TRP A 41 -11.16 7.33 14.05
N ARG A 42 -11.97 8.06 13.29
CA ARG A 42 -12.96 7.50 12.37
C ARG A 42 -12.30 6.78 11.19
N ASN A 43 -11.07 7.18 10.86
CA ASN A 43 -10.28 6.61 9.77
C ASN A 43 -9.28 5.54 10.24
N LEU A 44 -9.31 5.12 11.52
CA LEU A 44 -8.53 3.98 11.97
C LEU A 44 -9.08 2.70 11.33
N PRO A 45 -8.21 1.90 10.75
CA PRO A 45 -8.65 0.64 10.14
C PRO A 45 -9.17 -0.31 11.23
N PRO A 46 -10.14 -1.18 10.91
CA PRO A 46 -10.58 -2.24 11.82
C PRO A 46 -9.39 -3.03 12.38
N PRO A 47 -9.49 -3.59 13.59
CA PRO A 47 -8.36 -4.26 14.26
C PRO A 47 -7.68 -5.33 13.39
N GLY A 48 -8.45 -6.09 12.62
CA GLY A 48 -7.90 -7.09 11.68
C GLY A 48 -7.05 -6.47 10.58
N VAL A 49 -7.49 -5.36 9.99
CA VAL A 49 -6.73 -4.63 8.95
C VAL A 49 -5.50 -3.97 9.57
N ALA A 50 -5.58 -3.46 10.80
CA ALA A 50 -4.43 -2.90 11.51
C ALA A 50 -3.34 -3.95 11.76
N VAL A 51 -3.72 -5.14 12.24
CA VAL A 51 -2.80 -6.27 12.44
C VAL A 51 -2.19 -6.72 11.11
N LEU A 52 -3.00 -6.85 10.05
CA LEU A 52 -2.53 -7.20 8.72
C LEU A 52 -1.52 -6.16 8.18
N THR A 53 -1.82 -4.88 8.37
CA THR A 53 -0.92 -3.77 7.97
C THR A 53 0.41 -3.87 8.69
N PHE A 54 0.38 -4.08 10.01
CA PHE A 54 1.58 -4.25 10.81
C PHE A 54 2.42 -5.45 10.33
N PHE A 55 1.77 -6.59 10.05
CA PHE A 55 2.45 -7.79 9.59
C PHE A 55 3.06 -7.61 8.19
N ILE A 56 2.31 -7.05 7.24
CA ILE A 56 2.79 -6.84 5.87
C ILE A 56 3.87 -5.74 5.83
N CYS A 57 3.62 -4.59 6.44
CA CYS A 57 4.56 -3.46 6.39
C CYS A 57 5.79 -3.69 7.28
N GLY A 58 5.63 -4.34 8.43
CA GLY A 58 6.73 -4.56 9.38
C GLY A 58 7.57 -5.80 9.08
N PHE A 59 6.95 -6.91 8.72
CA PHE A 59 7.66 -8.19 8.54
C PHE A 59 7.83 -8.58 7.08
N LEU A 60 6.75 -8.62 6.31
CA LEU A 60 6.79 -9.15 4.95
C LEU A 60 7.66 -8.30 4.02
N ILE A 61 7.54 -6.98 4.07
CA ILE A 61 8.38 -6.07 3.29
C ILE A 61 9.86 -6.25 3.67
N VAL A 62 10.15 -6.27 4.97
CA VAL A 62 11.53 -6.45 5.45
C VAL A 62 12.08 -7.82 5.04
N TYR A 63 11.24 -8.85 5.10
CA TYR A 63 11.63 -10.18 4.66
C TYR A 63 11.91 -10.26 3.16
N LEU A 64 11.06 -9.69 2.31
CA LEU A 64 11.19 -9.77 0.85
C LEU A 64 12.27 -8.82 0.29
N LEU A 65 12.24 -7.57 0.70
CA LEU A 65 13.04 -6.49 0.10
C LEU A 65 14.30 -6.14 0.89
N GLY A 66 14.43 -6.65 2.11
CA GLY A 66 15.50 -6.30 3.04
C GLY A 66 15.07 -5.24 4.03
N SER A 67 15.88 -5.07 5.09
CA SER A 67 15.59 -4.17 6.21
C SER A 67 15.30 -2.71 5.82
N ARG A 68 15.60 -2.33 4.58
CA ARG A 68 15.41 -0.98 4.03
C ARG A 68 14.77 -0.94 2.65
N GLY A 69 14.18 -2.04 2.21
CA GLY A 69 13.54 -2.13 0.91
C GLY A 69 12.48 -1.05 0.71
N PHE A 70 11.67 -0.79 1.72
CA PHE A 70 10.65 0.26 1.68
C PHE A 70 11.27 1.66 1.55
N CYS A 71 12.27 1.99 2.39
CA CYS A 71 12.89 3.31 2.38
C CYS A 71 13.61 3.63 1.07
N TYR A 72 14.14 2.63 0.40
CA TYR A 72 14.89 2.82 -0.84
C TYR A 72 14.01 2.79 -2.09
N GLN A 73 12.97 1.95 -2.13
CA GLN A 73 12.18 1.72 -3.34
C GLN A 73 10.86 2.50 -3.40
N ALA A 74 10.25 2.82 -2.25
CA ALA A 74 8.93 3.44 -2.19
C ALA A 74 8.91 4.79 -1.46
N CYS A 75 9.92 5.10 -0.64
CA CYS A 75 9.94 6.33 0.13
C CYS A 75 10.60 7.47 -0.68
N PRO A 76 9.90 8.60 -0.92
CA PRO A 76 10.48 9.74 -1.65
C PRO A 76 11.69 10.35 -0.94
N TYR A 77 11.74 10.28 0.39
CA TYR A 77 12.91 10.70 1.17
C TYR A 77 14.13 9.82 0.88
N GLY A 78 13.93 8.50 0.70
CA GLY A 78 15.01 7.59 0.34
C GLY A 78 15.63 7.94 -1.02
N ALA A 79 14.82 8.31 -2.00
CA ALA A 79 15.30 8.79 -3.30
C ALA A 79 16.12 10.08 -3.15
N LEU A 80 15.64 11.04 -2.36
CA LEU A 80 16.35 12.30 -2.10
C LEU A 80 17.70 12.05 -1.40
N PHE A 81 17.72 11.22 -0.37
CA PHE A 81 18.96 10.86 0.33
C PHE A 81 19.93 10.09 -0.55
N SER A 82 19.45 9.27 -1.48
CA SER A 82 20.33 8.56 -2.42
C SER A 82 21.06 9.52 -3.37
N LEU A 83 20.41 10.60 -3.81
CA LEU A 83 21.03 11.65 -4.60
C LEU A 83 22.06 12.43 -3.76
N ALA A 84 21.70 12.81 -2.54
CA ALA A 84 22.62 13.48 -1.62
C ALA A 84 23.84 12.61 -1.29
N ASP A 85 23.65 11.30 -1.14
CA ASP A 85 24.74 10.36 -0.91
C ASP A 85 25.72 10.30 -2.08
N GLN A 86 25.25 10.38 -3.32
CA GLN A 86 26.14 10.39 -4.49
C GLN A 86 27.07 11.61 -4.56
N LEU A 87 26.72 12.70 -3.90
CA LEU A 87 27.53 13.92 -3.77
C LEU A 87 28.45 13.87 -2.54
N ALA A 88 28.19 12.98 -1.58
CA ALA A 88 28.95 12.90 -0.35
C ALA A 88 30.36 12.38 -0.56
N PRO A 89 31.43 13.03 -0.04
CA PRO A 89 32.81 12.56 -0.20
C PRO A 89 33.18 11.45 0.77
N GLY A 90 32.48 11.31 1.92
CA GLY A 90 32.76 10.27 2.91
C GLY A 90 32.29 8.90 2.44
N ARG A 91 33.19 7.92 2.36
CA ARG A 91 32.94 6.58 1.79
C ARG A 91 33.63 5.48 2.58
N ILE A 92 33.11 4.26 2.46
CA ILE A 92 33.86 3.06 2.84
C ILE A 92 34.85 2.77 1.72
N VAL A 93 36.13 2.74 2.06
CA VAL A 93 37.24 2.63 1.09
C VAL A 93 38.12 1.43 1.42
N LEU A 94 38.76 0.91 0.39
CA LEU A 94 39.82 -0.08 0.52
C LEU A 94 41.14 0.64 0.81
N ALA A 95 41.74 0.36 1.98
CA ALA A 95 42.99 0.99 2.44
C ALA A 95 44.19 0.07 2.29
N LYS A 96 43.98 -1.26 2.24
CA LYS A 96 45.01 -2.28 2.11
C LYS A 96 44.53 -3.40 1.19
N ASP A 97 45.41 -4.31 0.85
CA ASP A 97 45.07 -5.52 0.09
C ASP A 97 43.99 -6.33 0.84
N CYS A 98 43.06 -6.87 0.07
CA CYS A 98 41.88 -7.56 0.59
C CYS A 98 41.87 -9.01 0.05
N SER A 99 41.78 -9.99 0.94
CA SER A 99 41.61 -11.40 0.62
C SER A 99 40.27 -11.79 0.01
N GLN A 100 39.34 -10.84 -0.14
CA GLN A 100 37.99 -11.05 -0.67
C GLN A 100 37.18 -12.12 0.08
N CYS A 101 37.41 -12.29 1.38
CA CYS A 101 36.73 -13.28 2.23
C CYS A 101 35.20 -13.10 2.35
N GLY A 102 34.67 -11.93 1.98
CA GLY A 102 33.23 -11.63 1.95
C GLY A 102 32.58 -11.36 3.30
N LEU A 103 33.33 -11.32 4.41
CA LEU A 103 32.77 -11.04 5.75
C LEU A 103 32.12 -9.67 5.83
N CYS A 104 32.72 -8.65 5.21
CA CYS A 104 32.16 -7.30 5.11
C CYS A 104 30.77 -7.28 4.41
N THR A 105 30.55 -8.16 3.44
CA THR A 105 29.25 -8.30 2.77
C THR A 105 28.24 -9.01 3.64
N LYS A 106 28.65 -10.01 4.44
CA LYS A 106 27.75 -10.69 5.38
C LYS A 106 27.31 -9.77 6.52
N ALA A 107 28.19 -8.89 6.98
CA ALA A 107 27.89 -7.93 8.01
C ALA A 107 27.06 -6.72 7.55
N CYS A 108 26.97 -6.51 6.23
CA CYS A 108 26.28 -5.33 5.69
C CYS A 108 24.77 -5.39 5.91
N SER A 109 24.23 -4.47 6.73
CA SER A 109 22.81 -4.31 7.01
C SER A 109 22.00 -3.88 5.79
N SER A 110 22.64 -3.24 4.80
CA SER A 110 22.03 -2.75 3.57
C SER A 110 22.07 -3.73 2.39
N ASP A 111 22.46 -4.98 2.61
CA ASP A 111 22.54 -6.04 1.61
C ASP A 111 23.42 -5.68 0.38
N ILE A 112 24.48 -4.86 0.58
CA ILE A 112 25.41 -4.48 -0.46
C ILE A 112 26.51 -5.55 -0.60
N LEU A 113 26.92 -5.85 -1.82
CA LEU A 113 28.07 -6.72 -2.09
C LEU A 113 29.38 -5.94 -1.89
N VAL A 114 29.68 -5.58 -0.64
CA VAL A 114 30.78 -4.68 -0.25
C VAL A 114 32.12 -5.15 -0.83
N HIS A 115 32.47 -6.44 -0.70
CA HIS A 115 33.73 -6.98 -1.22
C HIS A 115 33.88 -6.78 -2.73
N ARG A 116 32.78 -6.88 -3.50
CA ARG A 116 32.80 -6.66 -4.96
C ARG A 116 32.97 -5.20 -5.32
N GLU A 117 32.26 -4.31 -4.64
CA GLU A 117 32.38 -2.85 -4.89
C GLU A 117 33.78 -2.35 -4.53
N LEU A 118 34.33 -2.82 -3.41
CA LEU A 118 35.71 -2.51 -3.03
C LEU A 118 36.73 -3.02 -4.07
N ALA A 119 36.55 -4.24 -4.59
CA ALA A 119 37.42 -4.79 -5.61
C ALA A 119 37.34 -4.03 -6.95
N MET A 120 36.13 -3.61 -7.36
CA MET A 120 35.93 -2.92 -8.64
C MET A 120 36.27 -1.43 -8.59
N HIS A 121 35.95 -0.77 -7.51
CA HIS A 121 35.98 0.70 -7.42
C HIS A 121 36.96 1.24 -6.37
N GLY A 122 37.51 0.38 -5.51
CA GLY A 122 38.33 0.78 -4.35
C GLY A 122 37.53 1.48 -3.25
N MET A 123 36.22 1.59 -3.42
CA MET A 123 35.29 2.19 -2.44
C MET A 123 33.87 1.68 -2.68
N VAL A 124 33.01 1.80 -1.66
CA VAL A 124 31.57 1.55 -1.79
C VAL A 124 30.92 2.75 -2.46
N THR A 125 30.31 2.51 -3.62
CA THR A 125 29.65 3.55 -4.44
C THR A 125 28.15 3.49 -4.36
N ASN A 126 27.60 2.36 -3.88
CA ASN A 126 26.17 2.12 -3.79
C ASN A 126 25.49 3.14 -2.84
N PRO A 127 24.49 3.91 -3.31
CA PRO A 127 23.81 4.89 -2.49
C PRO A 127 22.97 4.28 -1.34
N ARG A 128 22.79 2.95 -1.33
CA ARG A 128 22.17 2.23 -0.21
C ARG A 128 23.05 2.15 1.04
N CYS A 129 24.34 2.51 0.91
CA CYS A 129 25.28 2.44 2.02
C CYS A 129 24.95 3.46 3.09
N LEU A 130 24.74 2.96 4.32
CA LEU A 130 24.46 3.81 5.48
C LEU A 130 25.67 4.34 6.17
N LYS A 131 26.81 3.76 5.86
CA LYS A 131 28.07 4.10 6.55
C LYS A 131 28.00 3.81 8.06
N ASP A 132 27.26 2.74 8.44
CA ASP A 132 27.14 2.21 9.80
C ASP A 132 28.44 1.57 10.33
N LEU A 133 29.40 1.37 9.44
CA LEU A 133 30.75 0.84 9.73
C LEU A 133 30.79 -0.64 10.14
N ASP A 134 29.69 -1.36 10.11
CA ASP A 134 29.64 -2.79 10.43
C ASP A 134 30.60 -3.60 9.55
N CYS A 135 30.70 -3.25 8.27
CA CYS A 135 31.63 -3.87 7.33
C CYS A 135 33.11 -3.57 7.66
N VAL A 136 33.39 -2.42 8.27
CA VAL A 136 34.73 -2.05 8.75
C VAL A 136 35.09 -2.88 9.97
N ALA A 137 34.17 -2.96 10.93
CA ALA A 137 34.35 -3.73 12.18
C ALA A 137 34.50 -5.24 11.91
N ALA A 138 33.80 -5.76 10.88
CA ALA A 138 33.84 -7.18 10.51
C ALA A 138 35.08 -7.58 9.70
N CYS A 139 35.94 -6.65 9.29
CA CYS A 139 37.11 -6.94 8.48
C CYS A 139 38.29 -7.44 9.31
N PRO A 140 38.70 -8.73 9.22
CA PRO A 140 39.80 -9.28 10.02
C PRO A 140 41.16 -8.69 9.67
N GLU A 141 41.33 -8.21 8.43
CA GLU A 141 42.59 -7.66 7.94
C GLU A 141 42.69 -6.15 8.09
N ASN A 142 41.65 -5.50 8.66
CA ASN A 142 41.53 -4.04 8.72
C ASN A 142 41.78 -3.36 7.36
N ALA A 143 41.39 -4.05 6.27
CA ALA A 143 41.58 -3.57 4.90
C ALA A 143 40.49 -2.55 4.52
N VAL A 144 39.37 -2.58 5.18
CA VAL A 144 38.22 -1.71 4.93
C VAL A 144 38.19 -0.60 5.97
N GLN A 145 38.10 0.67 5.52
CA GLN A 145 38.10 1.84 6.40
C GLN A 145 37.11 2.88 5.92
N TYR A 146 36.72 3.80 6.80
CA TYR A 146 36.01 5.02 6.41
C TYR A 146 37.01 6.08 5.98
N GLY A 147 36.82 6.65 4.81
CA GLY A 147 37.72 7.65 4.27
C GLY A 147 37.02 8.66 3.34
N PHE A 148 37.76 9.67 2.91
CA PHE A 148 37.25 10.67 1.99
C PHE A 148 37.79 10.39 0.59
N ARG A 149 36.89 10.31 -0.38
CA ARG A 149 37.21 10.14 -1.80
C ARG A 149 36.35 11.04 -2.66
N LEU A 150 36.76 11.24 -3.91
CA LEU A 150 35.92 11.96 -4.88
C LEU A 150 34.55 11.26 -4.98
N PRO A 151 33.44 12.06 -4.88
CA PRO A 151 32.10 11.53 -4.99
C PRO A 151 31.91 10.74 -6.27
N PRO A 152 31.09 9.65 -6.28
CA PRO A 152 30.88 8.80 -7.45
C PRO A 152 30.40 9.57 -8.69
N LEU A 153 29.59 10.62 -8.49
CA LEU A 153 29.03 11.45 -9.56
C LEU A 153 30.13 12.13 -10.43
N PHE A 154 31.26 12.47 -9.82
CA PHE A 154 32.37 13.16 -10.53
C PHE A 154 33.44 12.21 -11.07
N ARG A 155 33.27 10.91 -10.90
CA ARG A 155 34.26 9.91 -11.34
C ARG A 155 33.95 9.45 -12.76
N LYS A 156 34.88 9.71 -13.71
CA LYS A 156 34.75 9.22 -15.10
C LYS A 156 34.72 7.69 -15.14
N GLY A 157 33.77 7.13 -15.89
CA GLY A 157 33.70 5.67 -16.12
C GLY A 157 32.85 4.91 -15.11
N HIS A 158 32.06 5.58 -14.27
CA HIS A 158 31.11 4.93 -13.40
C HIS A 158 29.79 4.71 -14.16
N PRO A 159 29.42 3.46 -14.53
CA PRO A 159 28.11 3.22 -15.12
C PRO A 159 27.07 3.52 -14.05
N MET A 160 26.32 4.60 -14.23
CA MET A 160 25.15 4.94 -13.44
C MET A 160 24.13 3.81 -13.65
N GLY A 161 24.13 2.81 -12.76
CA GLY A 161 23.20 1.68 -12.85
C GLY A 161 23.77 0.28 -12.56
N SER A 162 25.10 0.12 -12.43
CA SER A 162 25.68 -1.17 -12.03
C SER A 162 25.85 -1.30 -10.51
N TYR A 163 24.80 -0.93 -9.76
CA TYR A 163 24.81 -1.20 -8.33
C TYR A 163 24.44 -2.66 -8.09
N GLY A 164 25.47 -3.49 -7.86
CA GLY A 164 25.30 -4.89 -7.49
C GLY A 164 24.58 -5.04 -6.14
N GLY A 165 23.28 -4.78 -6.12
CA GLY A 165 22.43 -5.19 -5.01
C GLY A 165 22.28 -6.71 -5.02
N ARG A 166 21.85 -7.29 -3.90
CA ARG A 166 21.66 -8.75 -3.71
C ARG A 166 20.87 -9.40 -4.85
N TYR A 167 19.97 -8.67 -5.47
CA TYR A 167 19.15 -9.16 -6.58
C TYR A 167 19.65 -8.72 -7.96
N GLY A 168 20.50 -7.69 -8.08
CA GLY A 168 21.09 -7.22 -9.36
C GLY A 168 20.04 -7.08 -10.46
N PHE A 169 19.02 -6.23 -10.26
CA PHE A 169 17.98 -6.04 -11.27
C PHE A 169 18.53 -5.33 -12.51
N SER A 170 18.07 -5.75 -13.67
CA SER A 170 18.31 -5.04 -14.93
C SER A 170 17.38 -3.84 -15.05
N LEU A 171 17.74 -2.85 -15.87
CA LEU A 171 16.89 -1.67 -16.12
C LEU A 171 15.45 -2.07 -16.55
N GLY A 172 15.33 -3.12 -17.38
CA GLY A 172 14.02 -3.61 -17.79
C GLY A 172 13.20 -4.20 -16.64
N GLU A 173 13.85 -4.89 -15.70
CA GLU A 173 13.20 -5.41 -14.49
C GLU A 173 12.79 -4.28 -13.53
N ASP A 174 13.63 -3.25 -13.39
CA ASP A 174 13.32 -2.08 -12.58
C ASP A 174 12.13 -1.29 -13.15
N LEU A 175 12.09 -1.09 -14.48
CA LEU A 175 10.96 -0.45 -15.16
C LEU A 175 9.68 -1.29 -15.05
N PHE A 176 9.78 -2.61 -15.19
CA PHE A 176 8.65 -3.51 -15.00
C PHE A 176 8.15 -3.46 -13.55
N MET A 177 9.05 -3.46 -12.57
CA MET A 177 8.71 -3.34 -11.15
C MET A 177 8.01 -2.01 -10.85
N LEU A 178 8.49 -0.90 -11.41
CA LEU A 178 7.86 0.42 -11.29
C LEU A 178 6.45 0.45 -11.90
N ALA A 179 6.29 -0.12 -13.09
CA ALA A 179 4.99 -0.21 -13.76
C ALA A 179 3.99 -1.06 -12.95
N MET A 180 4.43 -2.22 -12.46
CA MET A 180 3.59 -3.09 -11.64
C MET A 180 3.30 -2.50 -10.25
N PHE A 181 4.22 -1.74 -9.68
CA PHE A 181 3.97 -0.98 -8.46
C PHE A 181 2.89 0.10 -8.69
N GLY A 182 2.99 0.88 -9.76
CA GLY A 182 1.96 1.87 -10.13
C GLY A 182 0.59 1.23 -10.38
N ALA A 183 0.54 0.12 -11.12
CA ALA A 183 -0.69 -0.65 -11.32
C ALA A 183 -1.25 -1.18 -9.99
N GLY A 184 -0.40 -1.70 -9.12
CA GLY A 184 -0.78 -2.18 -7.80
C GLY A 184 -1.36 -1.08 -6.91
N LEU A 185 -0.79 0.13 -6.94
CA LEU A 185 -1.36 1.27 -6.22
C LEU A 185 -2.76 1.63 -6.72
N LEU A 186 -2.99 1.61 -8.03
CA LEU A 186 -4.31 1.88 -8.60
C LEU A 186 -5.33 0.80 -8.19
N VAL A 187 -4.89 -0.46 -8.11
CA VAL A 187 -5.75 -1.60 -7.77
C VAL A 187 -6.06 -1.65 -6.28
N TYR A 188 -5.06 -1.50 -5.41
CA TYR A 188 -5.24 -1.70 -3.98
C TYR A 188 -5.71 -0.46 -3.23
N ARG A 189 -5.51 0.75 -3.78
CA ARG A 189 -5.91 1.98 -3.11
C ARG A 189 -7.42 2.08 -2.96
N GLY A 190 -7.89 2.12 -1.71
CA GLY A 190 -9.31 2.21 -1.39
C GLY A 190 -10.12 0.98 -1.79
N LEU A 191 -9.47 -0.15 -2.05
CA LEU A 191 -10.15 -1.42 -2.31
C LEU A 191 -10.99 -1.79 -1.08
N TYR A 192 -12.28 -2.05 -1.31
CA TYR A 192 -13.28 -2.33 -0.28
C TYR A 192 -13.47 -1.22 0.78
N ASP A 193 -13.00 0.01 0.51
CA ASP A 193 -12.93 1.11 1.49
C ASP A 193 -12.25 0.71 2.82
N ALA A 194 -11.60 -0.46 2.85
CA ALA A 194 -10.95 -1.05 4.03
C ALA A 194 -9.43 -1.00 3.99
N ILE A 195 -8.81 -0.82 2.80
CA ILE A 195 -7.35 -0.85 2.65
C ILE A 195 -6.80 0.58 2.82
N PRO A 196 -6.10 0.87 3.95
CA PRO A 196 -5.45 2.16 4.15
C PRO A 196 -4.30 2.35 3.17
N PHE A 197 -3.94 3.60 2.89
CA PHE A 197 -2.92 3.95 1.90
C PHE A 197 -1.57 3.24 2.13
N LEU A 198 -1.11 3.15 3.38
CA LEU A 198 0.15 2.49 3.71
C LEU A 198 0.13 0.99 3.36
N LEU A 199 -0.98 0.30 3.65
CA LEU A 199 -1.15 -1.11 3.30
C LEU A 199 -1.22 -1.30 1.77
N ALA A 200 -1.88 -0.39 1.05
CA ALA A 200 -1.94 -0.42 -0.41
C ALA A 200 -0.53 -0.28 -1.03
N VAL A 201 0.29 0.64 -0.53
CA VAL A 201 1.70 0.80 -0.95
C VAL A 201 2.50 -0.48 -0.69
N ALA A 202 2.33 -1.07 0.49
CA ALA A 202 3.02 -2.30 0.87
C ALA A 202 2.63 -3.49 0.00
N LEU A 203 1.33 -3.70 -0.23
CA LEU A 203 0.82 -4.76 -1.10
C LEU A 203 1.28 -4.57 -2.55
N ALA A 204 1.23 -3.34 -3.07
CA ALA A 204 1.69 -3.02 -4.42
C ALA A 204 3.18 -3.34 -4.59
N LEU A 205 4.00 -2.97 -3.60
CA LEU A 205 5.44 -3.23 -3.63
C LEU A 205 5.77 -4.73 -3.54
N CYS A 206 5.11 -5.45 -2.63
CA CYS A 206 5.26 -6.91 -2.51
C CYS A 206 4.83 -7.62 -3.80
N THR A 207 3.69 -7.25 -4.37
CA THR A 207 3.18 -7.82 -5.61
C THR A 207 4.14 -7.56 -6.77
N ALA A 208 4.60 -6.33 -6.95
CA ALA A 208 5.56 -5.97 -7.99
C ALA A 208 6.86 -6.77 -7.87
N PHE A 209 7.42 -6.87 -6.66
CA PHE A 209 8.62 -7.66 -6.39
C PHE A 209 8.43 -9.16 -6.70
N LEU A 210 7.32 -9.75 -6.23
CA LEU A 210 7.02 -11.17 -6.47
C LEU A 210 6.84 -11.45 -7.97
N LEU A 211 6.22 -10.54 -8.72
CA LEU A 211 6.06 -10.68 -10.18
C LEU A 211 7.40 -10.62 -10.91
N VAL A 212 8.30 -9.71 -10.52
CA VAL A 212 9.67 -9.66 -11.08
C VAL A 212 10.42 -10.95 -10.78
N MET A 213 10.34 -11.45 -9.54
CA MET A 213 10.97 -12.72 -9.17
C MET A 213 10.36 -13.92 -9.91
N GLY A 214 9.04 -13.90 -10.17
CA GLY A 214 8.36 -14.88 -11.02
C GLY A 214 8.85 -14.84 -12.47
N LEU A 215 9.02 -13.64 -13.03
CA LEU A 215 9.58 -13.46 -14.37
C LEU A 215 11.01 -14.02 -14.46
N ARG A 216 11.84 -13.78 -13.44
CA ARG A 216 13.18 -14.39 -13.33
C ARG A 216 13.13 -15.90 -13.24
N LEU A 217 12.18 -16.45 -12.45
CA LEU A 217 12.02 -17.89 -12.32
C LEU A 217 11.73 -18.55 -13.69
N MET A 218 11.00 -17.86 -14.57
CA MET A 218 10.76 -18.33 -15.94
C MET A 218 11.99 -18.19 -16.85
N ARG A 219 12.68 -17.04 -16.79
CA ARG A 219 13.74 -16.68 -17.75
C ARG A 219 15.13 -17.19 -17.37
N GLN A 220 15.45 -17.23 -16.07
CA GLN A 220 16.81 -17.56 -15.60
C GLN A 220 16.94 -19.04 -15.23
N GLY A 221 18.14 -19.60 -15.43
CA GLY A 221 18.46 -20.98 -15.08
C GLY A 221 18.66 -21.23 -13.58
N ALA A 222 19.08 -20.20 -12.84
CA ALA A 222 19.29 -20.24 -11.39
C ALA A 222 18.65 -19.01 -10.74
N VAL A 223 17.83 -19.21 -9.72
CA VAL A 223 17.14 -18.14 -8.98
C VAL A 223 17.19 -18.44 -7.49
N GLN A 224 17.57 -17.46 -6.71
CA GLN A 224 17.59 -17.53 -5.25
C GLN A 224 16.80 -16.36 -4.63
N LEU A 225 16.07 -16.64 -3.57
CA LEU A 225 15.36 -15.65 -2.75
C LEU A 225 15.87 -15.75 -1.31
N ARG A 226 16.52 -14.72 -0.81
CA ARG A 226 17.04 -14.65 0.56
C ARG A 226 17.92 -15.87 0.96
N GLY A 227 18.70 -16.41 0.03
CA GLY A 227 19.53 -17.59 0.26
C GLY A 227 18.83 -18.92 0.04
N VAL A 228 17.51 -18.91 -0.13
CA VAL A 228 16.74 -20.10 -0.52
C VAL A 228 16.85 -20.29 -2.03
N VAL A 229 17.34 -21.44 -2.47
CA VAL A 229 17.46 -21.78 -3.89
C VAL A 229 16.09 -22.21 -4.40
N LEU A 230 15.48 -21.38 -5.27
CA LEU A 230 14.17 -21.67 -5.90
C LEU A 230 14.36 -22.53 -7.17
N LYS A 231 15.40 -22.22 -7.96
CA LYS A 231 15.71 -22.90 -9.21
C LYS A 231 17.23 -23.04 -9.37
N MET A 232 17.69 -24.19 -9.85
CA MET A 232 19.09 -24.48 -10.13
C MET A 232 19.15 -25.41 -11.34
N ASP A 233 20.07 -25.13 -12.27
CA ASP A 233 20.23 -25.89 -13.51
C ASP A 233 18.95 -26.10 -14.31
N ARG A 234 18.12 -25.03 -14.39
CA ARG A 234 16.80 -25.02 -15.03
C ARG A 234 15.76 -25.94 -14.34
N ARG A 235 16.07 -26.60 -13.22
CA ARG A 235 15.14 -27.43 -12.47
C ARG A 235 14.61 -26.67 -11.26
N LEU A 236 13.29 -26.72 -11.06
CA LEU A 236 12.67 -26.17 -9.87
C LEU A 236 12.98 -27.06 -8.65
N ARG A 237 13.35 -26.42 -7.55
CA ARG A 237 13.49 -27.07 -6.26
C ARG A 237 12.15 -27.08 -5.52
N PRO A 238 11.94 -27.87 -4.45
CA PRO A 238 10.69 -27.84 -3.67
C PRO A 238 10.26 -26.45 -3.23
N ALA A 239 11.22 -25.62 -2.78
CA ALA A 239 10.97 -24.22 -2.45
C ALA A 239 10.49 -23.38 -3.67
N GLY A 240 10.93 -23.73 -4.88
CA GLY A 240 10.50 -23.08 -6.12
C GLY A 240 9.03 -23.38 -6.45
N PHE A 241 8.56 -24.61 -6.20
CA PHE A 241 7.14 -24.94 -6.35
C PHE A 241 6.28 -24.19 -5.32
N GLY A 242 6.72 -24.11 -4.05
CA GLY A 242 6.04 -23.31 -3.02
C GLY A 242 5.98 -21.83 -3.40
N PHE A 243 7.06 -21.27 -3.92
CA PHE A 243 7.08 -19.89 -4.42
C PHE A 243 6.12 -19.70 -5.60
N ALA A 244 6.09 -20.62 -6.56
CA ALA A 244 5.18 -20.56 -7.71
C ALA A 244 3.70 -20.63 -7.28
N ALA A 245 3.37 -21.45 -6.27
CA ALA A 245 2.03 -21.51 -5.70
C ALA A 245 1.64 -20.17 -5.04
N VAL A 246 2.52 -19.59 -4.23
CA VAL A 246 2.29 -18.27 -3.62
C VAL A 246 2.12 -17.20 -4.71
N LEU A 247 2.97 -17.21 -5.75
CA LEU A 247 2.87 -16.27 -6.86
C LEU A 247 1.53 -16.41 -7.60
N ALA A 248 1.05 -17.64 -7.81
CA ALA A 248 -0.25 -17.89 -8.46
C ALA A 248 -1.41 -17.32 -7.61
N VAL A 249 -1.39 -17.53 -6.30
CA VAL A 249 -2.39 -16.96 -5.37
C VAL A 249 -2.35 -15.43 -5.42
N VAL A 250 -1.16 -14.82 -5.36
CA VAL A 250 -1.00 -13.35 -5.43
C VAL A 250 -1.50 -12.81 -6.76
N LEU A 251 -1.22 -13.50 -7.87
CA LEU A 251 -1.68 -13.10 -9.19
C LEU A 251 -3.20 -13.17 -9.32
N VAL A 252 -3.81 -14.26 -8.85
CA VAL A 252 -5.28 -14.41 -8.83
C VAL A 252 -5.91 -13.33 -7.98
N PHE A 253 -5.37 -13.07 -6.79
CA PHE A 253 -5.85 -11.98 -5.93
C PHE A 253 -5.70 -10.60 -6.57
N PHE A 254 -4.57 -10.34 -7.24
CA PHE A 254 -4.33 -9.08 -7.93
C PHE A 254 -5.33 -8.87 -9.07
N LEU A 255 -5.56 -9.90 -9.92
CA LEU A 255 -6.51 -9.82 -11.03
C LEU A 255 -7.95 -9.66 -10.54
N HIS A 256 -8.33 -10.41 -9.50
CA HIS A 256 -9.63 -10.26 -8.85
C HIS A 256 -9.82 -8.85 -8.28
N SER A 257 -8.84 -8.34 -7.55
CA SER A 257 -8.86 -6.98 -7.00
C SER A 257 -8.93 -5.92 -8.09
N ALA A 258 -8.22 -6.13 -9.21
CA ALA A 258 -8.27 -5.23 -10.36
C ALA A 258 -9.66 -5.19 -11.00
N PHE A 259 -10.32 -6.34 -11.11
CA PHE A 259 -11.69 -6.44 -11.61
C PHE A 259 -12.67 -5.67 -10.71
N VAL A 260 -12.65 -5.95 -9.39
CA VAL A 260 -13.51 -5.27 -8.42
C VAL A 260 -13.25 -3.75 -8.43
N GLN A 261 -11.99 -3.33 -8.45
CA GLN A 261 -11.62 -1.92 -8.46
C GLN A 261 -12.03 -1.21 -9.75
N TYR A 262 -11.92 -1.87 -10.90
CA TYR A 262 -12.39 -1.34 -12.18
C TYR A 262 -13.89 -1.04 -12.13
N HIS A 263 -14.70 -1.98 -11.66
CA HIS A 263 -16.14 -1.81 -11.54
C HIS A 263 -16.50 -0.77 -10.46
N THR A 264 -15.82 -0.77 -9.31
CA THR A 264 -16.01 0.26 -8.26
C THR A 264 -15.74 1.67 -8.80
N LEU A 265 -14.63 1.87 -9.51
CA LEU A 265 -14.28 3.17 -10.07
C LEU A 265 -15.24 3.58 -11.20
N GLY A 266 -15.68 2.63 -12.01
CA GLY A 266 -16.69 2.85 -13.06
C GLY A 266 -18.01 3.31 -12.46
N GLY A 267 -18.52 2.59 -11.47
CA GLY A 267 -19.74 2.94 -10.75
C GLY A 267 -19.65 4.31 -10.07
N ARG A 268 -18.54 4.57 -9.38
CA ARG A 268 -18.29 5.86 -8.70
C ARG A 268 -18.25 7.04 -9.68
N ARG A 269 -17.60 6.87 -10.83
CA ARG A 269 -17.57 7.90 -11.88
C ARG A 269 -18.95 8.22 -12.41
N MET A 270 -19.73 7.19 -12.76
CA MET A 270 -21.12 7.36 -13.25
C MET A 270 -22.01 7.99 -12.16
N PHE A 271 -21.87 7.55 -10.91
CA PHE A 271 -22.62 8.11 -9.79
C PHE A 271 -22.33 9.62 -9.58
N GLN A 272 -21.08 10.04 -9.74
CA GLN A 272 -20.70 11.45 -9.67
C GLN A 272 -21.28 12.25 -10.86
N GLU A 273 -21.21 11.74 -12.08
CA GLU A 273 -21.81 12.37 -13.26
C GLU A 273 -23.34 12.56 -13.09
N ILE A 274 -24.02 11.56 -12.51
CA ILE A 274 -25.45 11.64 -12.17
C ILE A 274 -25.70 12.73 -11.11
N ALA A 275 -24.86 12.81 -10.08
CA ALA A 275 -24.97 13.81 -9.02
C ALA A 275 -24.72 15.24 -9.54
N ASP A 276 -23.84 15.38 -10.54
CA ASP A 276 -23.54 16.66 -11.20
C ASP A 276 -24.62 17.09 -12.22
N GLY A 277 -25.72 16.33 -12.35
CA GLY A 277 -26.87 16.69 -13.16
C GLY A 277 -26.99 15.97 -14.53
N ALA A 278 -26.07 15.07 -14.86
CA ALA A 278 -26.14 14.23 -16.07
C ALA A 278 -26.95 12.93 -15.85
N ALA A 279 -28.09 13.04 -15.17
CA ALA A 279 -28.93 11.89 -14.80
C ALA A 279 -29.79 11.46 -15.99
N ASP A 280 -29.26 10.58 -16.86
CA ASP A 280 -30.06 9.86 -17.84
C ASP A 280 -30.29 8.39 -17.43
N ALA A 281 -31.32 7.76 -18.01
CA ALA A 281 -31.66 6.38 -17.66
C ALA A 281 -30.51 5.40 -17.98
N ARG A 282 -29.70 5.68 -18.99
CA ARG A 282 -28.57 4.84 -19.40
C ARG A 282 -27.42 4.94 -18.40
N SER A 283 -27.12 6.14 -17.92
CA SER A 283 -26.07 6.35 -16.89
C SER A 283 -26.42 5.64 -15.60
N ILE A 284 -27.71 5.71 -15.17
CA ILE A 284 -28.18 5.02 -13.97
C ILE A 284 -28.05 3.50 -14.13
N GLU A 285 -28.49 2.92 -15.23
CA GLU A 285 -28.35 1.46 -15.46
C GLU A 285 -26.88 1.02 -15.52
N THR A 286 -26.03 1.81 -16.16
CA THR A 286 -24.60 1.51 -16.22
C THR A 286 -23.94 1.56 -14.85
N ALA A 287 -24.30 2.55 -14.01
CA ALA A 287 -23.83 2.65 -12.63
C ALA A 287 -24.30 1.46 -11.78
N ILE A 288 -25.57 1.06 -11.91
CA ILE A 288 -26.12 -0.12 -11.22
C ILE A 288 -25.36 -1.37 -11.64
N ALA A 289 -25.13 -1.59 -12.95
CA ALA A 289 -24.38 -2.74 -13.44
C ALA A 289 -22.97 -2.78 -12.86
N HIS A 290 -22.25 -1.67 -12.85
CA HIS A 290 -20.92 -1.59 -12.27
C HIS A 290 -20.89 -1.91 -10.76
N TYR A 291 -21.78 -1.32 -9.97
CA TYR A 291 -21.82 -1.59 -8.54
C TYR A 291 -22.29 -3.00 -8.22
N SER A 292 -23.28 -3.55 -8.95
CA SER A 292 -23.73 -4.92 -8.74
C SER A 292 -22.64 -5.95 -9.05
N GLU A 293 -21.85 -5.75 -10.10
CA GLU A 293 -20.68 -6.59 -10.40
C GLU A 293 -19.58 -6.47 -9.32
N ALA A 294 -19.27 -5.24 -8.88
CA ALA A 294 -18.28 -5.01 -7.84
C ALA A 294 -18.66 -5.66 -6.50
N LEU A 295 -19.93 -5.56 -6.10
CA LEU A 295 -20.45 -6.14 -4.87
C LEU A 295 -20.65 -7.66 -4.99
N GLY A 296 -21.14 -8.14 -6.13
CA GLY A 296 -21.41 -9.56 -6.36
C GLY A 296 -20.13 -10.42 -6.41
N MET A 297 -19.05 -9.88 -6.98
CA MET A 297 -17.75 -10.54 -7.04
C MET A 297 -16.84 -10.20 -5.88
N GLY A 298 -17.15 -9.14 -5.11
CA GLY A 298 -16.31 -8.67 -4.03
C GLY A 298 -16.20 -9.66 -2.87
N LEU A 299 -15.00 -9.74 -2.25
CA LEU A 299 -14.80 -10.52 -1.02
C LEU A 299 -15.41 -9.84 0.21
N LEU A 300 -15.58 -8.53 0.14
CA LEU A 300 -16.20 -7.68 1.16
C LEU A 300 -17.21 -6.77 0.49
N SER A 301 -18.30 -6.48 1.19
CA SER A 301 -19.36 -5.59 0.73
C SER A 301 -19.34 -4.30 1.56
N PRO A 302 -18.68 -3.22 1.08
CA PRO A 302 -18.64 -1.96 1.79
C PRO A 302 -20.02 -1.31 1.86
N MET A 303 -20.48 -0.96 3.06
CA MET A 303 -21.81 -0.40 3.30
C MET A 303 -22.05 0.90 2.53
N ASP A 304 -21.00 1.73 2.36
CA ASP A 304 -21.09 2.97 1.57
C ASP A 304 -21.46 2.68 0.10
N ARG A 305 -20.90 1.60 -0.49
CA ARG A 305 -21.19 1.20 -1.88
C ARG A 305 -22.60 0.63 -2.03
N GLU A 306 -23.04 -0.15 -1.05
CA GLU A 306 -24.42 -0.64 -1.02
C GLU A 306 -25.40 0.51 -0.88
N GLN A 307 -25.07 1.52 -0.07
CA GLN A 307 -25.89 2.73 0.06
C GLN A 307 -25.94 3.55 -1.25
N GLU A 308 -24.81 3.69 -1.97
CA GLU A 308 -24.78 4.33 -3.29
C GLU A 308 -25.64 3.55 -4.31
N LEU A 309 -25.54 2.21 -4.29
CA LEU A 309 -26.36 1.33 -5.13
C LEU A 309 -27.86 1.45 -4.79
N ALA A 310 -28.21 1.49 -3.51
CA ALA A 310 -29.59 1.69 -3.09
C ALA A 310 -30.14 3.05 -3.56
N ALA A 311 -29.30 4.09 -3.57
CA ALA A 311 -29.69 5.40 -4.11
C ALA A 311 -29.98 5.32 -5.63
N LEU A 312 -29.19 4.58 -6.39
CA LEU A 312 -29.41 4.37 -7.83
C LEU A 312 -30.69 3.57 -8.08
N TYR A 313 -30.99 2.55 -7.27
CA TYR A 313 -32.27 1.84 -7.36
C TYR A 313 -33.46 2.75 -7.12
N LEU A 314 -33.37 3.69 -6.14
CA LEU A 314 -34.42 4.69 -5.91
C LEU A 314 -34.60 5.61 -7.12
N MET A 315 -33.51 6.07 -7.73
CA MET A 315 -33.54 6.89 -8.94
C MET A 315 -34.18 6.16 -10.14
N ARG A 316 -33.95 4.85 -10.25
CA ARG A 316 -34.59 3.98 -11.23
C ARG A 316 -36.08 3.71 -10.94
N GLY A 317 -36.53 3.97 -9.72
CA GLY A 317 -37.90 3.70 -9.24
C GLY A 317 -38.08 2.30 -8.62
N ASP A 318 -37.02 1.53 -8.45
CA ASP A 318 -37.02 0.20 -7.83
C ASP A 318 -36.87 0.32 -6.30
N ARG A 319 -37.99 0.64 -5.65
CA ARG A 319 -38.04 0.83 -4.20
C ARG A 319 -37.78 -0.47 -3.42
N ALA A 320 -38.21 -1.60 -3.96
CA ALA A 320 -38.09 -2.89 -3.26
C ALA A 320 -36.62 -3.31 -3.10
N SER A 321 -35.83 -3.23 -4.19
CA SER A 321 -34.41 -3.55 -4.14
C SER A 321 -33.63 -2.58 -3.27
N ALA A 322 -33.97 -1.28 -3.32
CA ALA A 322 -33.35 -0.27 -2.46
C ALA A 322 -33.63 -0.52 -0.97
N GLN A 323 -34.90 -0.81 -0.64
CA GLN A 323 -35.30 -1.09 0.75
C GLN A 323 -34.57 -2.30 1.29
N HIS A 324 -34.53 -3.41 0.57
CA HIS A 324 -33.84 -4.63 0.96
C HIS A 324 -32.35 -4.38 1.27
N LEU A 325 -31.65 -3.66 0.40
CA LEU A 325 -30.25 -3.29 0.61
C LEU A 325 -30.04 -2.44 1.86
N LEU A 326 -30.90 -1.45 2.08
CA LEU A 326 -30.80 -0.56 3.22
C LEU A 326 -31.13 -1.26 4.54
N GLU A 327 -32.09 -2.21 4.53
CA GLU A 327 -32.40 -3.04 5.68
C GLU A 327 -31.24 -3.99 6.03
N ASP A 328 -30.56 -4.53 5.02
CA ASP A 328 -29.35 -5.34 5.22
C ASP A 328 -28.20 -4.49 5.85
N ILE A 329 -27.98 -3.26 5.38
CA ILE A 329 -27.03 -2.33 6.00
C ILE A 329 -27.37 -2.11 7.48
N VAL A 330 -28.64 -1.79 7.80
CA VAL A 330 -29.09 -1.55 9.17
C VAL A 330 -28.94 -2.81 10.04
N SER A 331 -29.12 -4.00 9.48
CA SER A 331 -28.94 -5.26 10.23
C SER A 331 -27.47 -5.47 10.66
N ARG A 332 -26.51 -5.03 9.84
CA ARG A 332 -25.06 -5.12 10.10
C ARG A 332 -24.54 -3.95 10.93
N ASP A 333 -25.07 -2.75 10.70
CA ASP A 333 -24.78 -1.54 11.48
C ASP A 333 -26.07 -0.81 11.84
N PRO A 334 -26.65 -1.08 13.04
CA PRO A 334 -27.86 -0.43 13.52
C PRO A 334 -27.73 1.08 13.70
N HIS A 335 -26.52 1.62 13.68
CA HIS A 335 -26.28 3.06 13.85
C HIS A 335 -25.97 3.78 12.54
N HIS A 336 -26.13 3.13 11.40
CA HIS A 336 -25.81 3.69 10.09
C HIS A 336 -26.78 4.81 9.69
N ILE A 337 -26.37 6.06 9.89
CA ILE A 337 -27.21 7.27 9.71
C ILE A 337 -27.81 7.34 8.31
N GLY A 338 -27.00 7.12 7.27
CA GLY A 338 -27.42 7.25 5.88
C GLY A 338 -28.50 6.23 5.47
N ALA A 339 -28.40 4.99 5.98
CA ALA A 339 -29.40 3.95 5.71
C ALA A 339 -30.73 4.27 6.39
N HIS A 340 -30.71 4.67 7.66
CA HIS A 340 -31.92 5.10 8.37
C HIS A 340 -32.58 6.32 7.71
N TYR A 341 -31.81 7.32 7.28
CA TYR A 341 -32.36 8.47 6.59
C TYR A 341 -33.13 8.08 5.32
N ARG A 342 -32.53 7.19 4.50
CA ARG A 342 -33.13 6.72 3.25
C ARG A 342 -34.35 5.82 3.48
N LEU A 343 -34.29 4.91 4.48
CA LEU A 343 -35.45 4.09 4.86
C LEU A 343 -36.60 4.97 5.33
N GLY A 344 -36.33 6.01 6.12
CA GLY A 344 -37.36 7.00 6.52
C GLY A 344 -37.97 7.69 5.30
N THR A 345 -37.18 8.01 4.29
CA THR A 345 -37.71 8.63 3.06
C THR A 345 -38.59 7.65 2.28
N ILE A 346 -38.18 6.38 2.14
CA ILE A 346 -38.98 5.33 1.49
C ILE A 346 -40.30 5.12 2.23
N ALA A 347 -40.29 5.03 3.56
CA ALA A 347 -41.47 4.84 4.37
C ALA A 347 -42.45 6.04 4.23
N ARG A 348 -41.96 7.29 4.26
CA ARG A 348 -42.76 8.49 3.99
C ARG A 348 -43.46 8.43 2.64
N ASP A 349 -42.71 8.08 1.58
CA ASP A 349 -43.23 8.04 0.22
C ASP A 349 -44.18 6.86 0.00
N GLY A 350 -44.12 5.83 0.86
CA GLY A 350 -45.08 4.74 0.95
C GLY A 350 -46.30 5.04 1.82
N GLY A 351 -46.35 6.22 2.47
CA GLY A 351 -47.44 6.63 3.34
C GLY A 351 -47.32 6.17 4.80
N ASP A 352 -46.32 5.41 5.17
CA ASP A 352 -46.06 4.97 6.55
C ASP A 352 -45.29 6.05 7.32
N ARG A 353 -46.07 6.98 7.88
CA ARG A 353 -45.52 8.09 8.68
C ARG A 353 -44.89 7.63 9.99
N ALA A 354 -45.36 6.53 10.58
CA ALA A 354 -44.84 6.06 11.86
C ALA A 354 -43.41 5.52 11.69
N SER A 355 -43.19 4.63 10.73
CA SER A 355 -41.87 4.11 10.39
C SER A 355 -40.91 5.21 9.90
N ALA A 356 -41.40 6.17 9.11
CA ALA A 356 -40.61 7.32 8.66
C ALA A 356 -40.03 8.12 9.83
N VAL A 357 -40.89 8.49 10.78
CA VAL A 357 -40.46 9.24 11.98
C VAL A 357 -39.52 8.43 12.85
N ALA A 358 -39.76 7.14 13.01
CA ALA A 358 -38.85 6.26 13.78
C ALA A 358 -37.44 6.23 13.19
N HIS A 359 -37.32 6.01 11.89
CA HIS A 359 -36.02 5.98 11.20
C HIS A 359 -35.30 7.33 11.22
N TRP A 360 -36.01 8.44 10.98
CA TRP A 360 -35.39 9.77 11.02
C TRP A 360 -34.99 10.19 12.43
N ARG A 361 -35.76 9.83 13.46
CA ARG A 361 -35.38 10.06 14.85
C ARG A 361 -34.07 9.32 15.17
N HIS A 362 -33.99 8.05 14.78
CA HIS A 362 -32.76 7.26 14.97
C HIS A 362 -31.57 7.90 14.28
N ALA A 363 -31.71 8.33 13.02
CA ALA A 363 -30.67 9.03 12.28
C ALA A 363 -30.21 10.35 12.97
N LEU A 364 -31.16 11.13 13.52
CA LEU A 364 -30.88 12.37 14.23
C LEU A 364 -30.15 12.12 15.56
N GLU A 365 -30.59 11.14 16.34
CA GLU A 365 -29.96 10.78 17.63
C GLU A 365 -28.49 10.37 17.47
N GLN A 366 -28.15 9.75 16.35
CA GLN A 366 -26.77 9.35 16.03
C GLN A 366 -25.95 10.47 15.34
N GLY A 367 -26.61 11.41 14.65
CA GLY A 367 -25.97 12.52 13.95
C GLY A 367 -25.71 13.76 14.79
N THR A 368 -26.31 13.86 15.98
CA THR A 368 -26.00 14.95 16.89
C THR A 368 -24.73 14.66 17.68
N PRO A 369 -23.71 15.56 17.67
CA PRO A 369 -22.61 15.45 18.61
C PRO A 369 -23.20 15.36 20.03
N ARG A 370 -22.90 14.29 20.76
CA ARG A 370 -23.27 14.20 22.17
C ARG A 370 -22.57 15.36 22.86
N ALA A 371 -23.39 16.37 23.26
CA ALA A 371 -22.94 17.41 24.17
C ALA A 371 -22.68 16.73 25.53
N GLY A 372 -21.40 16.46 25.79
CA GLY A 372 -20.89 15.93 27.05
C GLY A 372 -19.89 16.89 27.64
#